data_fb36d8f1ff76f2352a830461ee3dad10
#
_entry.id   fb36d8f1ff76f2352a830461ee3dad10
#
_cell.length_a   1.000
_cell.length_b   1.000
_cell.length_c   1.000
_cell.angle_alpha   90.00
_cell.angle_beta   90.00
_cell.angle_gamma   90.00
#
_symmetry.space_group_name_H-M   'P 1'
#
loop_
_entity.id
_entity.type
_entity.pdbx_description
1 polymer ?
#
loop_
_entity_poly.entity_id
_entity_poly.type
_entity_poly.pdbx_seq_one_letter_code
_entity_poly.pdbx_strand_id
1 'polypeptide(L)'
;MGQKINPTGFRLAVTKNWTSRWYANNTDFAKMLKEDVDVRIYLKKKLKNASVSKVVIERPAKNARITIYSSRPGVVIGKKGEDIEVLRRELQKRMGVPVHVNIEEIRKPEVDAQLIADSITQQLEKRIMFRRAMKRAMQNAMRLGAQGIKIMSSGRLNGAEIARREWYREGRVPLHTLKADIDYATSEAETTYGIIGVKVWVYKGDTLGRGAEAQVVTPSAEPAAEEKKTRRAPSKTAARKPAAGTDKPLVAAKPAVKRVRKVETPAADTQKSGE
;
A
#
# COMPACT_ATOMS: atom_id res chain seq x y z
N MET A 1 30.65 18.68 8.84
CA MET A 1 30.03 17.86 7.76
C MET A 1 28.95 18.68 7.10
N GLY A 2 28.99 18.82 5.76
CA GLY A 2 27.98 19.55 5.01
C GLY A 2 26.59 18.91 5.05
N GLN A 3 25.58 19.71 4.77
CA GLN A 3 24.21 19.22 4.63
C GLN A 3 24.07 18.33 3.39
N LYS A 4 23.20 17.33 3.46
CA LYS A 4 22.91 16.44 2.34
C LYS A 4 21.58 16.79 1.73
N ILE A 5 21.54 16.84 0.40
CA ILE A 5 20.30 17.06 -0.35
C ILE A 5 19.32 15.90 -0.10
N ASN A 6 18.01 16.19 -0.16
CA ASN A 6 16.97 15.17 -0.10
C ASN A 6 17.08 14.23 -1.33
N PRO A 7 17.21 12.91 -1.15
CA PRO A 7 17.38 11.98 -2.26
C PRO A 7 16.23 11.98 -3.27
N THR A 8 15.00 12.15 -2.78
CA THR A 8 13.81 12.27 -3.64
C THR A 8 13.85 13.58 -4.43
N GLY A 9 14.17 14.70 -3.76
CA GLY A 9 14.27 16.01 -4.41
C GLY A 9 15.34 16.05 -5.51
N PHE A 10 16.50 15.42 -5.28
CA PHE A 10 17.57 15.30 -6.25
C PHE A 10 17.16 14.55 -7.53
N ARG A 11 16.20 13.61 -7.41
CA ARG A 11 15.75 12.73 -8.50
C ARG A 11 14.39 13.08 -9.09
N LEU A 12 13.80 14.19 -8.67
CA LEU A 12 12.54 14.67 -9.25
C LEU A 12 12.69 14.92 -10.75
N ALA A 13 11.67 14.58 -11.51
CA ALA A 13 11.60 14.65 -12.98
C ALA A 13 12.59 13.74 -13.74
N VAL A 14 13.47 13.00 -13.06
CA VAL A 14 14.39 12.03 -13.68
C VAL A 14 13.94 10.61 -13.41
N THR A 15 13.94 10.19 -12.15
CA THR A 15 13.49 8.84 -11.72
C THR A 15 12.28 8.86 -10.79
N LYS A 16 11.99 10.01 -10.20
CA LYS A 16 10.85 10.20 -9.29
C LYS A 16 9.90 11.26 -9.83
N ASN A 17 8.60 11.00 -9.69
CA ASN A 17 7.56 11.95 -10.05
C ASN A 17 7.02 12.68 -8.83
N TRP A 18 6.39 13.83 -9.09
CA TRP A 18 5.70 14.61 -8.08
C TRP A 18 4.52 13.84 -7.48
N THR A 19 4.26 14.06 -6.21
CA THR A 19 3.10 13.50 -5.51
C THR A 19 1.85 14.37 -5.65
N SER A 20 2.02 15.68 -5.99
CA SER A 20 0.93 16.55 -6.39
C SER A 20 1.11 16.89 -7.86
N ARG A 21 0.08 16.63 -8.68
CA ARG A 21 0.11 16.75 -10.14
C ARG A 21 -1.05 17.62 -10.59
N TRP A 22 -0.85 18.94 -10.50
CA TRP A 22 -1.84 19.92 -10.90
C TRP A 22 -1.20 21.26 -11.22
N TYR A 23 -1.93 22.09 -11.89
CA TYR A 23 -1.56 23.47 -12.21
C TYR A 23 -2.62 24.43 -11.64
N ALA A 24 -2.19 25.56 -11.12
CA ALA A 24 -3.06 26.63 -10.65
C ALA A 24 -2.47 28.00 -10.94
N ASN A 25 -3.35 29.00 -11.08
CA ASN A 25 -2.94 30.39 -11.18
C ASN A 25 -2.38 30.92 -9.84
N ASN A 26 -1.66 32.03 -9.88
CA ASN A 26 -1.04 32.61 -8.67
C ASN A 26 -2.03 32.90 -7.56
N THR A 27 -3.27 33.27 -7.88
CA THR A 27 -4.35 33.57 -6.92
C THR A 27 -4.83 32.32 -6.17
N ASP A 28 -4.92 31.19 -6.87
CA ASP A 28 -5.52 29.96 -6.32
C ASP A 28 -4.47 28.98 -5.77
N PHE A 29 -3.21 29.16 -6.18
CA PHE A 29 -2.12 28.25 -5.83
C PHE A 29 -1.99 28.05 -4.31
N ALA A 30 -1.96 29.14 -3.54
CA ALA A 30 -1.77 29.08 -2.09
C ALA A 30 -2.93 28.34 -1.40
N LYS A 31 -4.17 28.54 -1.85
CA LYS A 31 -5.35 27.87 -1.32
C LYS A 31 -5.30 26.37 -1.62
N MET A 32 -5.07 25.99 -2.88
CA MET A 32 -4.99 24.59 -3.29
C MET A 32 -3.85 23.85 -2.60
N LEU A 33 -2.69 24.47 -2.42
CA LEU A 33 -1.56 23.89 -1.71
C LEU A 33 -1.89 23.63 -0.24
N LYS A 34 -2.53 24.57 0.44
CA LYS A 34 -2.97 24.41 1.83
C LYS A 34 -3.95 23.23 1.96
N GLU A 35 -4.93 23.17 1.09
CA GLU A 35 -5.89 22.04 1.05
C GLU A 35 -5.19 20.71 0.87
N ASP A 36 -4.21 20.60 -0.05
CA ASP A 36 -3.44 19.37 -0.27
C ASP A 36 -2.65 18.94 0.96
N VAL A 37 -2.01 19.89 1.65
CA VAL A 37 -1.26 19.60 2.89
C VAL A 37 -2.20 19.11 3.98
N ASP A 38 -3.34 19.79 4.19
CA ASP A 38 -4.35 19.43 5.19
C ASP A 38 -4.92 18.02 4.91
N VAL A 39 -5.19 17.72 3.65
CA VAL A 39 -5.66 16.38 3.21
C VAL A 39 -4.62 15.30 3.51
N ARG A 40 -3.34 15.55 3.22
CA ARG A 40 -2.27 14.58 3.50
C ARG A 40 -2.11 14.30 4.99
N ILE A 41 -2.13 15.36 5.82
CA ILE A 41 -2.06 15.23 7.27
C ILE A 41 -3.25 14.44 7.81
N TYR A 42 -4.45 14.77 7.33
CA TYR A 42 -5.68 14.09 7.71
C TYR A 42 -5.65 12.60 7.34
N LEU A 43 -5.29 12.27 6.09
CA LEU A 43 -5.17 10.88 5.63
C LEU A 43 -4.13 10.10 6.44
N LYS A 44 -2.97 10.69 6.73
CA LYS A 44 -1.93 10.06 7.54
C LYS A 44 -2.42 9.72 8.96
N LYS A 45 -3.22 10.62 9.56
CA LYS A 45 -3.81 10.37 10.90
C LYS A 45 -4.90 9.30 10.86
N LYS A 46 -5.86 9.42 9.94
CA LYS A 46 -7.03 8.52 9.87
C LYS A 46 -6.63 7.10 9.46
N LEU A 47 -5.68 6.98 8.54
CA LEU A 47 -5.23 5.71 7.97
C LEU A 47 -3.94 5.16 8.60
N LYS A 48 -3.62 5.52 9.84
CA LYS A 48 -2.40 5.04 10.54
C LYS A 48 -2.29 3.50 10.53
N ASN A 49 -3.43 2.79 10.63
CA ASN A 49 -3.48 1.32 10.67
C ASN A 49 -3.44 0.67 9.27
N ALA A 50 -3.69 1.44 8.22
CA ALA A 50 -3.73 0.94 6.84
C ALA A 50 -2.34 0.90 6.19
N SER A 51 -1.30 1.38 6.85
CA SER A 51 0.08 1.42 6.35
C SER A 51 0.16 2.09 4.96
N VAL A 52 -0.12 3.39 4.94
CA VAL A 52 -0.10 4.21 3.72
C VAL A 52 1.33 4.64 3.41
N SER A 53 1.81 4.36 2.20
CA SER A 53 3.13 4.78 1.74
C SER A 53 3.13 6.20 1.20
N LYS A 54 2.35 6.44 0.16
CA LYS A 54 2.24 7.75 -0.51
C LYS A 54 0.81 8.06 -0.89
N VAL A 55 0.52 9.36 -0.98
CA VAL A 55 -0.75 9.88 -1.48
C VAL A 55 -0.45 10.76 -2.69
N VAL A 56 -0.99 10.41 -3.84
CA VAL A 56 -0.90 11.21 -5.06
C VAL A 56 -2.19 11.99 -5.24
N ILE A 57 -2.07 13.29 -5.45
CA ILE A 57 -3.21 14.19 -5.64
C ILE A 57 -3.13 14.78 -7.04
N GLU A 58 -4.16 14.58 -7.82
CA GLU A 58 -4.34 15.13 -9.17
C GLU A 58 -5.60 16.00 -9.16
N ARG A 59 -5.54 17.17 -9.78
CA ARG A 59 -6.68 18.07 -9.89
C ARG A 59 -6.99 18.36 -11.35
N PRO A 60 -7.67 17.45 -12.05
CA PRO A 60 -8.16 17.73 -13.40
C PRO A 60 -9.35 18.71 -13.32
N ALA A 61 -9.19 19.90 -13.86
CA ALA A 61 -10.22 20.94 -13.91
C ALA A 61 -10.97 21.14 -12.58
N LYS A 62 -12.25 20.80 -12.51
CA LYS A 62 -13.12 21.02 -11.34
C LYS A 62 -13.20 19.85 -10.36
N ASN A 63 -12.44 18.78 -10.60
CA ASN A 63 -12.46 17.55 -9.79
C ASN A 63 -11.11 17.33 -9.12
N ALA A 64 -11.10 16.55 -8.04
CA ALA A 64 -9.86 16.06 -7.44
C ALA A 64 -9.83 14.53 -7.47
N ARG A 65 -8.70 13.96 -7.87
CA ARG A 65 -8.43 12.53 -7.81
C ARG A 65 -7.33 12.29 -6.79
N ILE A 66 -7.63 11.50 -5.78
CA ILE A 66 -6.69 11.14 -4.72
C ILE A 66 -6.40 9.65 -4.82
N THR A 67 -5.16 9.30 -5.18
CA THR A 67 -4.71 7.91 -5.21
C THR A 67 -3.90 7.60 -3.96
N ILE A 68 -4.37 6.64 -3.17
CA ILE A 68 -3.76 6.20 -1.92
C ILE A 68 -3.04 4.88 -2.15
N TYR A 69 -1.73 4.87 -1.95
CA TYR A 69 -0.91 3.67 -2.01
C TYR A 69 -0.80 3.04 -0.62
N SER A 70 -1.36 1.86 -0.44
CA SER A 70 -1.43 1.17 0.85
C SER A 70 -0.99 -0.29 0.71
N SER A 71 -0.41 -0.84 1.78
CA SER A 71 -0.13 -2.28 1.87
C SER A 71 -1.34 -3.10 2.32
N ARG A 72 -2.37 -2.43 2.84
CA ARG A 72 -3.58 -3.08 3.36
C ARG A 72 -4.84 -2.40 2.82
N PRO A 73 -5.13 -2.57 1.52
CA PRO A 73 -6.26 -1.89 0.87
C PRO A 73 -7.61 -2.22 1.53
N GLY A 74 -7.79 -3.44 2.01
CA GLY A 74 -9.02 -3.85 2.69
C GLY A 74 -9.37 -3.03 3.93
N VAL A 75 -8.37 -2.52 4.67
CA VAL A 75 -8.59 -1.64 5.83
C VAL A 75 -9.07 -0.25 5.42
N VAL A 76 -8.66 0.21 4.23
CA VAL A 76 -9.10 1.51 3.70
C VAL A 76 -10.50 1.43 3.09
N ILE A 77 -10.81 0.33 2.42
CA ILE A 77 -12.12 0.10 1.78
C ILE A 77 -13.21 -0.13 2.84
N GLY A 78 -12.85 -0.86 3.90
CA GLY A 78 -13.78 -1.21 4.97
C GLY A 78 -14.81 -2.27 4.57
N LYS A 79 -15.75 -2.52 5.48
CA LYS A 79 -16.82 -3.48 5.24
C LYS A 79 -17.77 -2.95 4.16
N LYS A 80 -17.97 -3.71 3.09
CA LYS A 80 -18.86 -3.36 1.97
C LYS A 80 -18.56 -2.00 1.30
N GLY A 81 -17.39 -1.40 1.53
CA GLY A 81 -17.04 -0.10 0.96
C GLY A 81 -17.58 1.12 1.72
N GLU A 82 -18.14 0.95 2.92
CA GLU A 82 -18.69 2.06 3.70
C GLU A 82 -17.60 3.07 4.12
N ASP A 83 -16.42 2.58 4.54
CA ASP A 83 -15.33 3.44 5.02
C ASP A 83 -14.77 4.33 3.91
N ILE A 84 -14.65 3.81 2.68
CA ILE A 84 -14.20 4.62 1.54
C ILE A 84 -15.22 5.71 1.15
N GLU A 85 -16.52 5.43 1.28
CA GLU A 85 -17.55 6.45 1.00
C GLU A 85 -17.58 7.54 2.07
N VAL A 86 -17.41 7.16 3.34
CA VAL A 86 -17.27 8.14 4.43
C VAL A 86 -16.02 8.98 4.19
N LEU A 87 -14.91 8.36 3.85
CA LEU A 87 -13.65 9.04 3.53
C LEU A 87 -13.83 10.03 2.38
N ARG A 88 -14.49 9.61 1.30
CA ARG A 88 -14.78 10.46 0.14
C ARG A 88 -15.60 11.69 0.53
N ARG A 89 -16.66 11.53 1.31
CA ARG A 89 -17.50 12.64 1.79
C ARG A 89 -16.72 13.63 2.66
N GLU A 90 -15.87 13.15 3.55
CA GLU A 90 -15.03 13.99 4.39
C GLU A 90 -13.98 14.77 3.59
N LEU A 91 -13.34 14.11 2.61
CA LEU A 91 -12.39 14.76 1.70
C LEU A 91 -13.06 15.82 0.83
N GLN A 92 -14.26 15.53 0.30
CA GLN A 92 -15.06 16.49 -0.45
C GLN A 92 -15.42 17.72 0.38
N LYS A 93 -15.78 17.52 1.66
CA LYS A 93 -16.06 18.64 2.59
C LYS A 93 -14.83 19.51 2.84
N ARG A 94 -13.62 18.92 2.88
CA ARG A 94 -12.36 19.66 3.12
C ARG A 94 -11.86 20.41 1.89
N MET A 95 -11.99 19.83 0.71
CA MET A 95 -11.49 20.39 -0.55
C MET A 95 -12.52 21.26 -1.26
N GLY A 96 -13.80 21.22 -0.88
CA GLY A 96 -14.85 21.99 -1.55
C GLY A 96 -15.14 21.60 -3.00
N VAL A 97 -14.51 20.53 -3.51
CA VAL A 97 -14.66 20.03 -4.88
C VAL A 97 -15.01 18.55 -4.87
N PRO A 98 -15.65 18.01 -5.91
CA PRO A 98 -15.90 16.57 -6.03
C PRO A 98 -14.60 15.79 -5.99
N VAL A 99 -14.51 14.78 -5.10
CA VAL A 99 -13.31 13.97 -4.91
C VAL A 99 -13.56 12.54 -5.38
N HIS A 100 -12.64 12.01 -6.16
CA HIS A 100 -12.57 10.60 -6.49
C HIS A 100 -11.39 9.96 -5.74
N VAL A 101 -11.67 8.93 -4.94
CA VAL A 101 -10.64 8.20 -4.17
C VAL A 101 -10.33 6.90 -4.89
N ASN A 102 -9.07 6.72 -5.24
CA ASN A 102 -8.53 5.49 -5.80
C ASN A 102 -7.56 4.84 -4.80
N ILE A 103 -7.55 3.52 -4.70
CA ILE A 103 -6.68 2.78 -3.79
C ILE A 103 -5.84 1.83 -4.62
N GLU A 104 -4.53 1.92 -4.46
CA GLU A 104 -3.57 1.03 -5.10
C GLU A 104 -2.82 0.21 -4.05
N GLU A 105 -2.71 -1.09 -4.31
CA GLU A 105 -2.00 -2.01 -3.43
C GLU A 105 -0.50 -2.01 -3.69
N ILE A 106 0.27 -1.99 -2.61
CA ILE A 106 1.72 -2.16 -2.65
C ILE A 106 2.06 -3.62 -2.42
N ARG A 107 2.48 -4.31 -3.48
CA ARG A 107 2.80 -5.75 -3.47
C ARG A 107 3.98 -6.13 -2.57
N LYS A 108 4.98 -5.24 -2.41
CA LYS A 108 6.20 -5.47 -1.61
C LYS A 108 6.37 -4.35 -0.56
N PRO A 109 5.65 -4.40 0.56
CA PRO A 109 5.70 -3.34 1.57
C PRO A 109 7.07 -3.22 2.27
N GLU A 110 7.82 -4.33 2.37
CA GLU A 110 9.14 -4.32 3.01
C GLU A 110 10.27 -3.74 2.14
N VAL A 111 9.98 -3.34 0.90
CA VAL A 111 10.91 -2.62 0.01
C VAL A 111 10.54 -1.15 -0.13
N ASP A 112 9.44 -0.72 0.48
CA ASP A 112 8.99 0.67 0.51
C ASP A 112 9.56 1.41 1.73
N ALA A 113 10.25 2.52 1.50
CA ALA A 113 10.97 3.24 2.57
C ALA A 113 10.02 3.78 3.65
N GLN A 114 8.81 4.28 3.26
CA GLN A 114 7.86 4.84 4.21
C GLN A 114 7.28 3.75 5.12
N LEU A 115 6.92 2.61 4.53
CA LEU A 115 6.34 1.50 5.30
C LEU A 115 7.37 0.86 6.24
N ILE A 116 8.63 0.80 5.83
CA ILE A 116 9.73 0.37 6.71
C ILE A 116 9.89 1.35 7.88
N ALA A 117 9.93 2.65 7.59
CA ALA A 117 10.07 3.66 8.63
C ALA A 117 8.93 3.59 9.65
N ASP A 118 7.68 3.50 9.18
CA ASP A 118 6.49 3.41 10.03
C ASP A 118 6.45 2.09 10.83
N SER A 119 6.93 0.99 10.26
CA SER A 119 7.06 -0.28 10.99
C SER A 119 8.08 -0.19 12.13
N ILE A 120 9.22 0.48 11.90
CA ILE A 120 10.24 0.69 12.93
C ILE A 120 9.70 1.60 14.03
N THR A 121 9.05 2.71 13.68
CA THR A 121 8.50 3.65 14.69
C THR A 121 7.44 3.00 15.56
N GLN A 122 6.53 2.21 14.99
CA GLN A 122 5.55 1.43 15.74
C GLN A 122 6.20 0.43 16.72
N GLN A 123 7.34 -0.18 16.34
CA GLN A 123 8.08 -1.06 17.23
C GLN A 123 8.78 -0.29 18.36
N LEU A 124 9.30 0.91 18.08
CA LEU A 124 9.90 1.79 19.10
C LEU A 124 8.86 2.30 20.10
N GLU A 125 7.66 2.67 19.64
CA GLU A 125 6.52 3.03 20.50
C GLU A 125 6.14 1.89 21.45
N LYS A 126 6.27 0.63 20.99
CA LYS A 126 6.07 -0.59 21.79
C LYS A 126 7.28 -0.97 22.65
N ARG A 127 8.26 -0.08 22.81
CA ARG A 127 9.48 -0.27 23.61
C ARG A 127 10.35 -1.46 23.19
N ILE A 128 10.31 -1.85 21.91
CA ILE A 128 11.24 -2.85 21.35
C ILE A 128 12.61 -2.19 21.19
N MET A 129 13.68 -2.95 21.48
CA MET A 129 15.04 -2.46 21.33
C MET A 129 15.31 -2.00 19.89
N PHE A 130 15.75 -0.75 19.73
CA PHE A 130 15.96 -0.11 18.44
C PHE A 130 16.93 -0.89 17.54
N ARG A 131 18.01 -1.48 18.09
CA ARG A 131 18.94 -2.30 17.31
C ARG A 131 18.29 -3.52 16.69
N ARG A 132 17.40 -4.18 17.44
CA ARG A 132 16.64 -5.35 16.95
C ARG A 132 15.64 -4.95 15.86
N ALA A 133 14.92 -3.84 16.07
CA ALA A 133 13.97 -3.32 15.09
C ALA A 133 14.65 -2.96 13.75
N MET A 134 15.77 -2.21 13.81
CA MET A 134 16.52 -1.82 12.61
C MET A 134 17.13 -3.04 11.88
N LYS A 135 17.78 -3.97 12.58
CA LYS A 135 18.38 -5.15 11.97
C LYS A 135 17.34 -6.05 11.30
N ARG A 136 16.19 -6.27 11.95
CA ARG A 136 15.08 -7.05 11.38
C ARG A 136 14.53 -6.41 10.11
N ALA A 137 14.32 -5.09 10.13
CA ALA A 137 13.85 -4.36 8.96
C ALA A 137 14.84 -4.45 7.79
N MET A 138 16.15 -4.36 8.04
CA MET A 138 17.18 -4.52 7.02
C MET A 138 17.18 -5.91 6.40
N GLN A 139 17.17 -6.95 7.23
CA GLN A 139 17.15 -8.34 6.77
C GLN A 139 15.93 -8.65 5.91
N ASN A 140 14.75 -8.14 6.31
CA ASN A 140 13.53 -8.31 5.53
C ASN A 140 13.63 -7.62 4.17
N ALA A 141 14.10 -6.38 4.12
CA ALA A 141 14.24 -5.63 2.88
C ALA A 141 15.24 -6.30 1.91
N MET A 142 16.38 -6.75 2.41
CA MET A 142 17.38 -7.44 1.60
C MET A 142 16.84 -8.77 1.06
N ARG A 143 16.13 -9.54 1.87
CA ARG A 143 15.51 -10.81 1.47
C ARG A 143 14.50 -10.65 0.32
N LEU A 144 13.78 -9.52 0.28
CA LEU A 144 12.73 -9.24 -0.72
C LEU A 144 13.24 -8.51 -1.96
N GLY A 145 14.56 -8.35 -2.09
CA GLY A 145 15.22 -7.90 -3.31
C GLY A 145 15.64 -6.43 -3.32
N ALA A 146 15.71 -5.77 -2.16
CA ALA A 146 16.44 -4.51 -2.08
C ALA A 146 17.93 -4.74 -2.31
N GLN A 147 18.58 -3.93 -3.15
CA GLN A 147 20.03 -4.04 -3.41
C GLN A 147 20.87 -3.36 -2.31
N GLY A 148 20.23 -2.55 -1.50
CA GLY A 148 20.86 -1.96 -0.35
C GLY A 148 19.90 -1.12 0.47
N ILE A 149 20.18 -1.04 1.75
CA ILE A 149 19.38 -0.27 2.70
C ILE A 149 20.28 0.44 3.70
N LYS A 150 19.86 1.63 4.10
CA LYS A 150 20.45 2.37 5.21
C LYS A 150 19.33 2.87 6.11
N ILE A 151 19.43 2.59 7.39
CA ILE A 151 18.49 3.06 8.41
C ILE A 151 19.26 3.87 9.43
N MET A 152 18.69 5.00 9.84
CA MET A 152 19.26 5.86 10.87
C MET A 152 18.17 6.20 11.88
N SER A 153 18.48 6.00 13.15
CA SER A 153 17.64 6.41 14.28
C SER A 153 18.37 7.45 15.12
N SER A 154 17.66 8.50 15.54
CA SER A 154 18.22 9.61 16.30
C SER A 154 17.26 10.06 17.41
N GLY A 155 17.79 10.37 18.57
CA GLY A 155 17.02 10.77 19.74
C GLY A 155 17.52 10.10 21.01
N ARG A 156 16.68 10.04 22.04
CA ARG A 156 16.96 9.34 23.30
C ARG A 156 16.71 7.84 23.14
N LEU A 157 17.65 7.17 22.49
CA LEU A 157 17.54 5.74 22.17
C LEU A 157 17.51 4.89 23.43
N ASN A 158 16.48 4.04 23.58
CA ASN A 158 16.19 3.24 24.79
C ASN A 158 16.02 4.07 26.09
N GLY A 159 15.59 5.32 25.98
CA GLY A 159 15.41 6.17 27.12
C GLY A 159 16.70 6.75 27.70
N ALA A 160 17.82 6.68 26.96
CA ALA A 160 19.07 7.29 27.40
C ALA A 160 18.92 8.80 27.62
N GLU A 161 19.57 9.34 28.63
CA GLU A 161 19.47 10.76 28.97
C GLU A 161 20.06 11.65 27.87
N ILE A 162 21.18 11.22 27.31
CA ILE A 162 21.86 11.92 26.22
C ILE A 162 21.36 11.36 24.88
N ALA A 163 20.86 12.26 24.03
CA ALA A 163 20.45 11.90 22.68
C ALA A 163 21.65 11.50 21.83
N ARG A 164 21.51 10.44 21.07
CA ARG A 164 22.52 9.96 20.15
C ARG A 164 21.93 9.54 18.82
N ARG A 165 22.81 9.34 17.84
CA ARG A 165 22.45 8.89 16.50
C ARG A 165 23.17 7.57 16.24
N GLU A 166 22.38 6.54 15.89
CA GLU A 166 22.90 5.26 15.41
C GLU A 166 22.37 4.96 14.02
N TRP A 167 23.20 4.36 13.17
CA TRP A 167 22.80 3.98 11.82
C TRP A 167 23.42 2.65 11.45
N TYR A 168 22.69 1.91 10.62
CA TYR A 168 23.13 0.67 10.03
C TYR A 168 22.96 0.74 8.52
N ARG A 169 23.84 0.11 7.80
CA ARG A 169 23.80 0.00 6.34
C ARG A 169 24.17 -1.42 5.92
N GLU A 170 23.41 -1.94 4.95
CA GLU A 170 23.67 -3.21 4.31
C GLU A 170 23.54 -3.05 2.79
N GLY A 171 24.43 -3.69 2.03
CA GLY A 171 24.47 -3.53 0.58
C GLY A 171 24.97 -2.15 0.12
N ARG A 172 24.63 -1.80 -1.12
CA ARG A 172 25.06 -0.57 -1.79
C ARG A 172 23.95 0.50 -1.73
N VAL A 173 24.28 1.71 -1.33
CA VAL A 173 23.35 2.86 -1.36
C VAL A 173 24.04 4.06 -2.02
N PRO A 174 24.02 4.15 -3.36
CA PRO A 174 24.74 5.18 -4.12
C PRO A 174 23.96 6.48 -4.16
N LEU A 175 24.06 7.31 -3.12
CA LEU A 175 23.29 8.55 -3.00
C LEU A 175 23.63 9.61 -4.08
N HIS A 176 24.86 9.60 -4.59
CA HIS A 176 25.32 10.56 -5.61
C HIS A 176 24.98 10.15 -7.05
N THR A 177 24.58 8.92 -7.28
CA THR A 177 24.25 8.40 -8.60
C THR A 177 22.80 8.76 -8.96
N LEU A 178 22.62 9.58 -9.99
CA LEU A 178 21.29 10.08 -10.39
C LEU A 178 20.38 8.96 -10.93
N LYS A 179 20.93 8.00 -11.68
CA LYS A 179 20.20 6.87 -12.26
C LYS A 179 19.74 5.83 -11.22
N ALA A 180 20.26 5.89 -10.00
CA ALA A 180 19.89 4.97 -8.94
C ALA A 180 18.49 5.26 -8.40
N ASP A 181 17.60 4.27 -8.42
CA ASP A 181 16.28 4.37 -7.80
C ASP A 181 16.41 4.21 -6.29
N ILE A 182 16.43 5.34 -5.60
CA ILE A 182 16.50 5.40 -4.15
C ILE A 182 15.18 5.91 -3.61
N ASP A 183 14.57 5.10 -2.77
CA ASP A 183 13.40 5.49 -2.00
C ASP A 183 13.83 6.01 -0.63
N TYR A 184 13.24 7.12 -0.20
CA TYR A 184 13.60 7.81 1.04
C TYR A 184 12.36 8.17 1.83
N ALA A 185 12.39 7.90 3.12
CA ALA A 185 11.32 8.28 4.01
C ALA A 185 11.82 8.67 5.41
N THR A 186 11.00 9.46 6.07
CA THR A 186 11.20 9.86 7.47
C THR A 186 9.92 9.56 8.25
N SER A 187 10.10 9.06 9.47
CA SER A 187 9.00 8.84 10.40
C SER A 187 9.45 9.15 11.82
N GLU A 188 8.51 9.47 12.69
CA GLU A 188 8.75 9.87 14.06
C GLU A 188 8.02 8.92 14.99
N ALA A 189 8.72 8.43 16.03
CA ALA A 189 8.15 7.62 17.10
C ALA A 189 8.00 8.46 18.36
N GLU A 190 6.79 8.57 18.85
CA GLU A 190 6.51 9.25 20.12
C GLU A 190 6.70 8.26 21.26
N THR A 191 7.71 8.53 22.09
CA THR A 191 8.00 7.73 23.28
C THR A 191 7.81 8.54 24.55
N THR A 192 7.70 7.87 25.70
CA THR A 192 7.59 8.55 27.00
C THR A 192 8.78 9.45 27.33
N TYR A 193 9.92 9.23 26.65
CA TYR A 193 11.16 10.01 26.85
C TYR A 193 11.36 11.10 25.79
N GLY A 194 10.44 11.24 24.84
CA GLY A 194 10.51 12.19 23.75
C GLY A 194 10.40 11.54 22.37
N ILE A 195 10.64 12.32 21.33
CA ILE A 195 10.49 11.89 19.95
C ILE A 195 11.79 11.26 19.45
N ILE A 196 11.68 10.09 18.81
CA ILE A 196 12.79 9.44 18.10
C ILE A 196 12.53 9.56 16.60
N GLY A 197 13.43 10.23 15.88
CA GLY A 197 13.37 10.34 14.44
C GLY A 197 14.02 9.15 13.75
N VAL A 198 13.33 8.56 12.77
CA VAL A 198 13.83 7.47 11.94
C VAL A 198 13.93 7.93 10.50
N LYS A 199 15.07 7.70 9.84
CA LYS A 199 15.28 7.95 8.41
C LYS A 199 15.69 6.66 7.72
N VAL A 200 15.05 6.38 6.59
CA VAL A 200 15.27 5.15 5.82
C VAL A 200 15.60 5.50 4.38
N TRP A 201 16.62 4.85 3.84
CA TRP A 201 17.01 4.88 2.43
C TRP A 201 17.00 3.47 1.90
N VAL A 202 16.27 3.20 0.84
CA VAL A 202 16.20 1.89 0.18
C VAL A 202 16.66 2.05 -1.26
N TYR A 203 17.66 1.31 -1.64
CA TYR A 203 18.12 1.25 -3.02
C TYR A 203 17.49 0.04 -3.71
N LYS A 204 16.68 0.30 -4.75
CA LYS A 204 15.93 -0.70 -5.51
C LYS A 204 16.66 -1.20 -6.74
N GLY A 205 17.66 -0.47 -7.21
CA GLY A 205 18.43 -0.77 -8.40
C GLY A 205 18.66 0.46 -9.28
N ASP A 206 19.33 0.27 -10.40
CA ASP A 206 19.53 1.33 -11.39
C ASP A 206 18.39 1.29 -12.43
N THR A 207 17.79 2.45 -12.68
CA THR A 207 16.82 2.64 -13.77
C THR A 207 17.57 3.09 -15.01
N LEU A 208 17.89 2.14 -15.89
CA LEU A 208 18.45 2.44 -17.21
C LEU A 208 17.32 2.89 -18.14
N GLY A 209 17.02 4.19 -18.16
CA GLY A 209 16.14 4.81 -19.17
C GLY A 209 14.69 4.35 -19.26
N ARG A 210 14.32 3.23 -18.65
CA ARG A 210 12.95 2.68 -18.69
C ARG A 210 11.97 3.31 -17.71
N GLY A 211 12.44 4.09 -16.75
CA GLY A 211 11.59 4.64 -15.70
C GLY A 211 10.70 5.79 -16.16
N ALA A 212 11.10 6.52 -17.19
CA ALA A 212 10.31 7.63 -17.71
C ALA A 212 9.14 7.18 -18.59
N GLU A 213 9.30 6.08 -19.34
CA GLU A 213 8.25 5.55 -20.22
C GLU A 213 7.16 4.74 -19.47
N ALA A 214 7.52 4.10 -18.36
CA ALA A 214 6.55 3.33 -17.58
C ALA A 214 5.59 4.18 -16.73
N GLN A 215 5.78 5.50 -16.70
CA GLN A 215 4.93 6.43 -15.95
C GLN A 215 4.28 7.51 -16.83
N VAL A 216 4.39 7.41 -18.15
CA VAL A 216 3.42 8.06 -19.01
C VAL A 216 2.10 7.30 -18.75
N VAL A 217 1.33 7.85 -17.83
CA VAL A 217 -0.06 7.47 -17.63
C VAL A 217 -0.70 7.63 -19.01
N THR A 218 -0.88 6.54 -19.72
CA THR A 218 -1.90 6.52 -20.76
C THR A 218 -3.16 7.00 -20.06
N PRO A 219 -3.78 8.10 -20.48
CA PRO A 219 -5.08 8.46 -19.95
C PRO A 219 -5.92 7.20 -20.13
N SER A 220 -6.41 6.66 -19.01
CA SER A 220 -7.35 5.56 -19.06
C SER A 220 -8.43 5.98 -20.02
N ALA A 221 -8.48 5.34 -21.18
CA ALA A 221 -9.57 5.49 -22.12
C ALA A 221 -10.83 5.33 -21.27
N GLU A 222 -11.67 6.34 -21.28
CA GLU A 222 -13.02 6.24 -20.76
C GLU A 222 -13.61 4.94 -21.34
N PRO A 223 -14.29 4.12 -20.56
CA PRO A 223 -14.98 2.98 -21.12
C PRO A 223 -15.95 3.53 -22.17
N ALA A 224 -15.61 3.29 -23.43
CA ALA A 224 -16.50 3.59 -24.53
C ALA A 224 -17.85 2.96 -24.20
N ALA A 225 -18.88 3.80 -24.18
CA ALA A 225 -20.25 3.37 -24.01
C ALA A 225 -20.50 2.20 -24.94
N GLU A 226 -20.85 1.04 -24.39
CA GLU A 226 -21.32 -0.09 -25.17
C GLU A 226 -22.56 0.36 -25.95
N GLU A 227 -22.39 0.61 -27.25
CA GLU A 227 -23.48 0.65 -28.17
C GLU A 227 -24.16 -0.72 -28.14
N LYS A 228 -25.35 -0.76 -27.59
CA LYS A 228 -26.28 -1.87 -27.68
C LYS A 228 -26.57 -2.12 -29.18
N LYS A 229 -25.83 -3.02 -29.80
CA LYS A 229 -26.23 -3.63 -31.05
C LYS A 229 -27.48 -4.44 -30.81
N THR A 230 -28.61 -3.87 -31.18
CA THR A 230 -29.89 -4.56 -31.32
C THR A 230 -29.71 -5.75 -32.28
N ARG A 231 -29.69 -6.94 -31.73
CA ARG A 231 -29.75 -8.17 -32.49
C ARG A 231 -31.13 -8.28 -33.11
N ARG A 232 -31.19 -8.03 -34.42
CA ARG A 232 -32.30 -8.31 -35.30
C ARG A 232 -32.51 -9.82 -35.36
N ALA A 233 -33.68 -10.29 -35.00
CA ALA A 233 -34.09 -11.68 -35.07
C ALA A 233 -34.19 -12.15 -36.53
N PRO A 234 -33.76 -13.38 -36.90
CA PRO A 234 -34.08 -13.95 -38.19
C PRO A 234 -35.44 -14.65 -38.14
N SER A 235 -36.23 -14.36 -39.18
CA SER A 235 -37.53 -14.90 -39.49
C SER A 235 -37.52 -16.42 -39.68
N LYS A 236 -38.61 -17.03 -39.19
CA LYS A 236 -39.00 -18.44 -39.46
C LYS A 236 -39.28 -18.68 -40.94
N THR A 237 -38.72 -19.73 -41.52
CA THR A 237 -39.35 -20.45 -42.60
C THR A 237 -39.20 -21.97 -42.42
N ALA A 238 -40.24 -22.65 -42.79
CA ALA A 238 -40.75 -23.94 -42.39
C ALA A 238 -40.09 -25.16 -43.07
N ALA A 239 -40.39 -26.29 -42.45
CA ALA A 239 -40.66 -27.61 -43.02
C ALA A 239 -39.48 -28.58 -43.27
N ARG A 240 -39.36 -29.66 -42.54
CA ARG A 240 -39.83 -31.00 -42.92
C ARG A 240 -39.27 -32.08 -41.98
N LYS A 241 -40.17 -32.86 -41.41
CA LYS A 241 -39.94 -34.20 -40.83
C LYS A 241 -39.90 -35.22 -42.01
N PRO A 242 -39.51 -36.51 -41.87
CA PRO A 242 -39.61 -37.38 -40.69
C PRO A 242 -38.52 -38.48 -40.52
N ALA A 243 -38.68 -39.21 -39.41
CA ALA A 243 -38.61 -40.66 -39.17
C ALA A 243 -37.28 -41.29 -38.69
N ALA A 244 -37.34 -41.78 -37.49
CA ALA A 244 -37.39 -43.15 -37.02
C ALA A 244 -36.06 -43.85 -36.66
N GLY A 245 -36.05 -44.43 -35.44
CA GLY A 245 -35.26 -45.64 -35.11
C GLY A 245 -34.58 -45.55 -33.75
N THR A 246 -35.29 -46.03 -32.72
CA THR A 246 -34.92 -47.12 -31.77
C THR A 246 -33.45 -47.15 -31.29
N ASP A 247 -33.06 -47.24 -30.07
CA ASP A 247 -33.39 -48.12 -28.97
C ASP A 247 -32.71 -47.71 -27.67
N LYS A 248 -33.38 -47.93 -26.57
CA LYS A 248 -32.85 -48.03 -25.19
C LYS A 248 -32.16 -49.39 -25.03
N PRO A 249 -31.48 -49.75 -23.93
CA PRO A 249 -31.72 -49.37 -22.52
C PRO A 249 -30.51 -49.31 -21.56
N LEU A 250 -30.75 -48.72 -20.39
CA LEU A 250 -30.50 -49.13 -18.99
C LEU A 250 -29.12 -49.69 -18.55
N VAL A 251 -28.60 -49.11 -17.47
CA VAL A 251 -28.39 -49.73 -16.11
C VAL A 251 -27.62 -48.76 -15.25
N ALA A 252 -28.19 -48.20 -14.22
CA ALA A 252 -28.17 -48.48 -12.79
C ALA A 252 -26.75 -48.35 -12.17
N ALA A 253 -26.53 -47.71 -11.11
CA ALA A 253 -26.95 -47.61 -9.78
C ALA A 253 -25.88 -46.98 -8.86
N LYS A 254 -26.32 -46.30 -7.86
CA LYS A 254 -25.71 -45.78 -6.61
C LYS A 254 -24.85 -46.82 -5.83
N PRO A 255 -24.24 -46.50 -4.64
CA PRO A 255 -24.49 -45.40 -3.75
C PRO A 255 -23.26 -44.85 -2.96
N ALA A 256 -23.55 -43.81 -2.17
CA ALA A 256 -22.76 -43.13 -1.18
C ALA A 256 -22.30 -44.03 0.00
N VAL A 257 -21.15 -43.69 0.58
CA VAL A 257 -20.79 -44.11 1.94
C VAL A 257 -20.36 -42.88 2.76
N LYS A 258 -21.22 -42.59 3.74
CA LYS A 258 -20.91 -41.74 4.90
C LYS A 258 -19.92 -42.48 5.81
N ARG A 259 -18.87 -41.79 6.23
CA ARG A 259 -18.08 -42.20 7.39
C ARG A 259 -18.19 -41.14 8.49
N VAL A 260 -18.98 -41.49 9.46
CA VAL A 260 -19.03 -40.93 10.81
C VAL A 260 -17.78 -41.37 11.56
N ARG A 261 -17.08 -40.45 12.19
CA ARG A 261 -16.04 -40.74 13.16
C ARG A 261 -16.44 -40.20 14.53
N LYS A 262 -16.60 -41.16 15.39
CA LYS A 262 -16.99 -41.18 16.78
C LYS A 262 -15.94 -40.49 17.65
N VAL A 263 -16.42 -39.72 18.58
CA VAL A 263 -15.72 -39.12 19.72
C VAL A 263 -15.57 -40.20 20.78
N GLU A 264 -14.40 -40.35 21.36
CA GLU A 264 -14.18 -40.99 22.64
C GLU A 264 -13.27 -40.15 23.51
N THR A 265 -13.86 -39.65 24.57
CA THR A 265 -13.17 -39.22 25.80
C THR A 265 -12.89 -40.46 26.64
N PRO A 266 -11.86 -40.47 27.47
CA PRO A 266 -12.02 -40.99 28.81
C PRO A 266 -11.60 -40.04 29.93
N ALA A 267 -12.31 -40.29 31.02
CA ALA A 267 -12.33 -39.62 32.28
C ALA A 267 -11.15 -39.95 33.20
N ALA A 268 -10.93 -39.02 34.11
CA ALA A 268 -10.57 -39.09 35.53
C ALA A 268 -10.04 -40.38 36.13
N ASP A 269 -9.06 -40.25 36.97
CA ASP A 269 -9.00 -40.60 38.39
C ASP A 269 -7.59 -40.33 38.94
N THR A 270 -7.46 -39.55 39.95
CA THR A 270 -7.59 -39.74 41.40
C THR A 270 -6.28 -40.06 42.14
N GLN A 271 -5.97 -39.17 43.08
CA GLN A 271 -5.36 -39.35 44.41
C GLN A 271 -3.88 -39.78 44.52
N LYS A 272 -3.14 -39.12 45.34
CA LYS A 272 -3.03 -38.88 46.74
C LYS A 272 -1.57 -38.80 47.20
N SER A 273 -1.34 -37.88 48.13
CA SER A 273 -0.43 -37.95 49.29
C SER A 273 1.09 -38.03 49.02
N GLY A 274 1.87 -37.17 49.55
CA GLY A 274 2.17 -36.83 50.90
C GLY A 274 3.67 -36.80 51.05
N GLU A 275 4.16 -35.84 51.57
CA GLU A 275 5.18 -35.42 52.54
C GLU A 275 5.82 -34.11 52.15
#